data_32a441ab4f63fb7b03a27dad3beea04d
#
_entry.id   32a441ab4f63fb7b03a27dad3beea04d
#
_cell.length_a   1.000
_cell.length_b   1.000
_cell.length_c   1.000
_cell.angle_alpha   90.00
_cell.angle_beta   90.00
_cell.angle_gamma   90.00
#
_symmetry.space_group_name_H-M   'P 1'
#
loop_
_entity.id
_entity.type
_entity.pdbx_description
1 polymer ?
#
loop_
_entity_poly.entity_id
_entity_poly.type
_entity_poly.pdbx_seq_one_letter_code
_entity_poly.pdbx_strand_id
1 'polypeptide(L)'
;ENENVETAQEAKEEIKELTPEEKINELEDKVARTFAEMENQRRRFEKEKEEAFEYGGFAFAKEALNLIDNLERSKQILKIDETLKNSDALKKILEHLDIISNDLISVFSKSDIKPIDSLNKKLDPNFHQAMMEIEDDKKEPGTIVQEIQKGFTIKDRLLRPSLVGVSKKSKNSGEKNQVNKENLEDK
;
A
#
# COMPACT_ATOMS: atom_id res chain seq x y z
N GLU A 1 48.14 29.98 -51.10
CA GLU A 1 48.38 29.12 -52.25
C GLU A 1 47.89 27.75 -51.97
N ASN A 2 47.02 27.29 -52.83
CA ASN A 2 46.24 26.03 -52.85
C ASN A 2 45.01 25.92 -51.91
N GLU A 3 44.02 26.45 -52.37
CA GLU A 3 42.68 26.04 -52.74
C GLU A 3 42.52 24.54 -52.61
N ASN A 4 41.64 24.13 -51.63
CA ASN A 4 41.01 22.88 -51.66
C ASN A 4 39.50 23.14 -51.63
N VAL A 5 38.94 23.17 -52.82
CA VAL A 5 37.50 23.17 -53.09
C VAL A 5 37.03 21.75 -52.89
N GLU A 6 36.59 21.44 -51.67
CA GLU A 6 35.84 20.23 -51.43
C GLU A 6 34.37 20.50 -51.78
N THR A 7 34.00 19.93 -52.88
CA THR A 7 32.69 19.81 -53.46
C THR A 7 31.72 19.23 -52.43
N ALA A 8 30.84 20.08 -51.93
CA ALA A 8 29.63 19.66 -51.28
C ALA A 8 28.74 18.96 -52.33
N GLN A 9 28.77 17.64 -52.36
CA GLN A 9 27.75 16.86 -53.01
C GLN A 9 26.50 16.94 -52.15
N GLU A 10 25.64 17.87 -52.48
CA GLU A 10 24.25 17.87 -52.06
C GLU A 10 23.62 16.56 -52.59
N ALA A 11 23.40 15.61 -51.70
CA ALA A 11 22.52 14.49 -51.94
C ALA A 11 21.10 15.09 -52.10
N LYS A 12 20.73 15.35 -53.34
CA LYS A 12 19.32 15.52 -53.70
C LYS A 12 18.65 14.19 -53.45
N GLU A 13 17.99 14.05 -52.28
CA GLU A 13 16.95 13.06 -52.13
C GLU A 13 15.93 13.37 -53.24
N GLU A 14 15.90 12.53 -54.26
CA GLU A 14 14.83 12.51 -55.25
C GLU A 14 13.53 12.23 -54.48
N ILE A 15 12.78 13.28 -54.22
CA ILE A 15 11.39 13.17 -53.78
C ILE A 15 10.67 12.51 -54.95
N LYS A 16 10.57 11.18 -54.94
CA LYS A 16 9.69 10.46 -55.86
C LYS A 16 8.29 10.99 -55.60
N GLU A 17 7.77 11.77 -56.54
CA GLU A 17 6.38 12.14 -56.50
C GLU A 17 5.55 10.85 -56.63
N LEU A 18 4.96 10.45 -55.48
CA LEU A 18 4.05 9.31 -55.40
C LEU A 18 2.89 9.52 -56.36
N THR A 19 2.55 8.49 -57.10
CA THR A 19 1.36 8.52 -57.97
C THR A 19 0.10 8.80 -57.14
N PRO A 20 -0.96 9.36 -57.72
CA PRO A 20 -2.20 9.59 -56.98
C PRO A 20 -2.78 8.37 -56.29
N GLU A 21 -2.60 7.16 -56.89
CA GLU A 21 -3.04 5.91 -56.33
C GLU A 21 -2.20 5.48 -55.11
N GLU A 22 -0.88 5.68 -55.15
CA GLU A 22 0.02 5.42 -54.02
C GLU A 22 -0.27 6.36 -52.83
N LYS A 23 -0.61 7.63 -53.12
CA LYS A 23 -1.02 8.58 -52.09
C LYS A 23 -2.35 8.20 -51.44
N ILE A 24 -3.29 7.69 -52.21
CA ILE A 24 -4.60 7.21 -51.70
C ILE A 24 -4.35 6.02 -50.75
N ASN A 25 -3.57 5.05 -51.16
CA ASN A 25 -3.27 3.86 -50.36
C ASN A 25 -2.53 4.26 -49.04
N GLU A 26 -1.55 5.15 -49.12
CA GLU A 26 -0.85 5.66 -47.94
C GLU A 26 -1.80 6.39 -46.95
N LEU A 27 -2.73 7.19 -47.49
CA LEU A 27 -3.71 7.87 -46.69
C LEU A 27 -4.73 6.91 -46.07
N GLU A 28 -5.16 5.87 -46.80
CA GLU A 28 -6.04 4.83 -46.28
C GLU A 28 -5.36 4.04 -45.14
N ASP A 29 -4.11 3.64 -45.33
CA ASP A 29 -3.31 2.98 -44.29
C ASP A 29 -3.13 3.88 -43.06
N LYS A 30 -2.89 5.18 -43.28
CA LYS A 30 -2.74 6.14 -42.19
C LYS A 30 -4.06 6.34 -41.45
N VAL A 31 -5.16 6.45 -42.18
CA VAL A 31 -6.51 6.52 -41.59
C VAL A 31 -6.82 5.24 -40.80
N ALA A 32 -6.58 4.06 -41.34
CA ALA A 32 -6.79 2.80 -40.66
C ALA A 32 -5.97 2.70 -39.36
N ARG A 33 -4.70 3.12 -39.42
CA ARG A 33 -3.82 3.17 -38.23
C ARG A 33 -4.31 4.15 -37.19
N THR A 34 -4.69 5.37 -37.59
CA THR A 34 -5.22 6.38 -36.66
C THR A 34 -6.52 5.93 -36.02
N PHE A 35 -7.41 5.25 -36.75
CA PHE A 35 -8.63 4.69 -36.16
C PHE A 35 -8.31 3.62 -35.13
N ALA A 36 -7.35 2.74 -35.39
CA ALA A 36 -6.91 1.73 -34.42
C ALA A 36 -6.31 2.37 -33.18
N GLU A 37 -5.48 3.42 -33.34
CA GLU A 37 -4.91 4.17 -32.24
C GLU A 37 -5.99 4.90 -31.42
N MET A 38 -6.96 5.52 -32.07
CA MET A 38 -8.09 6.18 -31.39
C MET A 38 -8.90 5.18 -30.56
N GLU A 39 -9.21 3.99 -31.10
CA GLU A 39 -9.94 2.97 -30.37
C GLU A 39 -9.15 2.46 -29.15
N ASN A 40 -7.83 2.25 -29.30
CA ASN A 40 -6.96 1.89 -28.19
C ASN A 40 -6.92 2.98 -27.11
N GLN A 41 -6.82 4.26 -27.54
CA GLN A 41 -6.86 5.39 -26.61
C GLN A 41 -8.21 5.49 -25.90
N ARG A 42 -9.33 5.31 -26.63
CA ARG A 42 -10.67 5.31 -26.04
C ARG A 42 -10.80 4.26 -24.94
N ARG A 43 -10.41 3.02 -25.21
CA ARG A 43 -10.43 1.93 -24.22
C ARG A 43 -9.55 2.25 -23.00
N ARG A 44 -8.40 2.84 -23.24
CA ARG A 44 -7.50 3.26 -22.17
C ARG A 44 -8.11 4.34 -21.30
N PHE A 45 -8.69 5.38 -21.91
CA PHE A 45 -9.36 6.46 -21.18
C PHE A 45 -10.59 5.97 -20.41
N GLU A 46 -11.37 5.05 -20.95
CA GLU A 46 -12.50 4.44 -20.25
C GLU A 46 -12.00 3.74 -18.97
N LYS A 47 -10.93 2.97 -19.07
CA LYS A 47 -10.32 2.29 -17.92
C LYS A 47 -9.73 3.28 -16.90
N GLU A 48 -8.99 4.28 -17.34
CA GLU A 48 -8.43 5.32 -16.48
C GLU A 48 -9.55 6.12 -15.76
N LYS A 49 -10.66 6.37 -16.45
CA LYS A 49 -11.84 7.04 -15.87
C LYS A 49 -12.48 6.18 -14.78
N GLU A 50 -12.64 4.88 -15.03
CA GLU A 50 -13.19 3.94 -14.07
C GLU A 50 -12.30 3.83 -12.82
N GLU A 51 -10.98 3.67 -13.01
CA GLU A 51 -9.99 3.67 -11.93
C GLU A 51 -10.01 4.99 -11.14
N ALA A 52 -10.09 6.13 -11.82
CA ALA A 52 -10.17 7.44 -11.17
C ALA A 52 -11.45 7.58 -10.34
N PHE A 53 -12.57 7.02 -10.81
CA PHE A 53 -13.83 7.02 -10.07
C PHE A 53 -13.77 6.07 -8.86
N GLU A 54 -13.16 4.91 -9.01
CA GLU A 54 -13.03 3.92 -7.94
C GLU A 54 -12.08 4.34 -6.82
N TYR A 55 -10.96 4.96 -7.18
CA TYR A 55 -9.89 5.31 -6.23
C TYR A 55 -9.68 6.82 -6.04
N GLY A 56 -10.59 7.65 -6.56
CA GLY A 56 -10.48 9.12 -6.45
C GLY A 56 -10.44 9.62 -4.99
N GLY A 57 -11.03 8.87 -4.07
CA GLY A 57 -10.99 9.15 -2.63
C GLY A 57 -9.71 8.70 -1.91
N PHE A 58 -8.75 8.04 -2.59
CA PHE A 58 -7.60 7.43 -1.94
C PHE A 58 -6.77 8.42 -1.11
N ALA A 59 -6.43 9.57 -1.68
CA ALA A 59 -5.63 10.59 -0.99
C ALA A 59 -6.36 11.14 0.24
N PHE A 60 -7.64 11.47 0.10
CA PHE A 60 -8.48 11.92 1.20
C PHE A 60 -8.60 10.85 2.30
N ALA A 61 -8.87 9.60 1.91
CA ALA A 61 -9.00 8.50 2.83
C ALA A 61 -7.73 8.28 3.64
N LYS A 62 -6.56 8.35 2.99
CA LYS A 62 -5.26 8.22 3.65
C LYS A 62 -5.04 9.28 4.74
N GLU A 63 -5.38 10.53 4.45
CA GLU A 63 -5.28 11.61 5.43
C GLU A 63 -6.34 11.47 6.54
N ALA A 64 -7.55 11.04 6.20
CA ALA A 64 -8.63 10.84 7.16
C ALA A 64 -8.33 9.73 8.19
N LEU A 65 -7.45 8.75 7.87
CA LEU A 65 -6.99 7.76 8.83
C LEU A 65 -6.29 8.37 10.06
N ASN A 66 -5.70 9.55 9.92
CA ASN A 66 -5.08 10.25 11.04
C ASN A 66 -6.09 10.59 12.14
N LEU A 67 -7.37 10.75 11.80
CA LEU A 67 -8.43 10.99 12.79
C LEU A 67 -8.65 9.75 13.66
N ILE A 68 -8.64 8.55 13.06
CA ILE A 68 -8.76 7.29 13.81
C ILE A 68 -7.57 7.13 14.76
N ASP A 69 -6.35 7.37 14.27
CA ASP A 69 -5.14 7.27 15.08
C ASP A 69 -5.15 8.26 16.24
N ASN A 70 -5.60 9.48 16.01
CA ASN A 70 -5.73 10.50 17.05
C ASN A 70 -6.76 10.10 18.11
N LEU A 71 -7.89 9.51 17.70
CA LEU A 71 -8.90 8.99 18.63
C LEU A 71 -8.33 7.84 19.48
N GLU A 72 -7.65 6.88 18.86
CA GLU A 72 -7.03 5.76 19.60
C GLU A 72 -5.97 6.26 20.57
N ARG A 73 -5.11 7.21 20.14
CA ARG A 73 -4.11 7.83 21.02
C ARG A 73 -4.76 8.58 22.16
N SER A 74 -5.83 9.34 21.92
CA SER A 74 -6.56 10.05 22.96
C SER A 74 -7.14 9.10 24.00
N LYS A 75 -7.70 7.97 23.57
CA LYS A 75 -8.18 6.92 24.49
C LYS A 75 -7.06 6.33 25.34
N GLN A 76 -5.87 6.09 24.73
CA GLN A 76 -4.73 5.56 25.46
C GLN A 76 -4.23 6.56 26.52
N ILE A 77 -4.11 7.85 26.17
CA ILE A 77 -3.69 8.91 27.11
C ILE A 77 -4.67 8.99 28.27
N LEU A 78 -5.98 9.01 28.01
CA LEU A 78 -7.00 9.07 29.06
C LEU A 78 -6.98 7.86 29.99
N LYS A 79 -6.66 6.66 29.48
CA LYS A 79 -6.52 5.44 30.31
C LYS A 79 -5.31 5.46 31.24
N ILE A 80 -4.25 6.17 30.85
CA ILE A 80 -3.00 6.26 31.62
C ILE A 80 -3.05 7.40 32.64
N ASP A 81 -3.94 8.38 32.45
CA ASP A 81 -4.06 9.54 33.32
C ASP A 81 -4.49 9.12 34.73
N GLU A 82 -3.56 9.28 35.69
CA GLU A 82 -3.78 8.92 37.11
C GLU A 82 -4.86 9.77 37.78
N THR A 83 -5.09 10.99 37.31
CA THR A 83 -6.09 11.90 37.88
C THR A 83 -7.51 11.47 37.59
N LEU A 84 -7.71 10.77 36.48
CA LEU A 84 -9.01 10.26 36.01
C LEU A 84 -9.22 8.77 36.33
N LYS A 85 -8.18 8.08 36.78
CA LYS A 85 -8.21 6.65 37.05
C LYS A 85 -9.31 6.31 38.08
N ASN A 86 -10.17 5.37 37.71
CA ASN A 86 -11.35 4.95 38.49
C ASN A 86 -12.51 5.97 38.60
N SER A 87 -12.52 7.02 37.80
CA SER A 87 -13.65 7.93 37.69
C SER A 87 -14.75 7.37 36.78
N ASP A 88 -16.01 7.47 37.22
CA ASP A 88 -17.16 7.14 36.34
C ASP A 88 -17.25 8.09 35.15
N ALA A 89 -16.69 9.31 35.28
CA ALA A 89 -16.57 10.24 34.16
C ALA A 89 -15.64 9.70 33.06
N LEU A 90 -14.51 9.07 33.42
CA LEU A 90 -13.59 8.47 32.46
C LEU A 90 -14.28 7.34 31.66
N LYS A 91 -15.05 6.48 32.32
CA LYS A 91 -15.77 5.42 31.64
C LYS A 91 -16.73 5.98 30.59
N LYS A 92 -17.52 6.98 30.96
CA LYS A 92 -18.45 7.65 30.04
C LYS A 92 -17.75 8.29 28.86
N ILE A 93 -16.62 8.99 29.09
CA ILE A 93 -15.84 9.61 28.03
C ILE A 93 -15.28 8.54 27.06
N LEU A 94 -14.76 7.43 27.59
CA LEU A 94 -14.25 6.33 26.76
C LEU A 94 -15.38 5.69 25.94
N GLU A 95 -16.55 5.47 26.50
CA GLU A 95 -17.72 4.98 25.78
C GLU A 95 -18.12 5.92 24.62
N HIS A 96 -18.16 7.23 24.87
CA HIS A 96 -18.45 8.19 23.80
C HIS A 96 -17.38 8.22 22.71
N LEU A 97 -16.10 8.13 23.07
CA LEU A 97 -15.01 8.01 22.08
C LEU A 97 -15.08 6.70 21.30
N ASP A 98 -15.54 5.61 21.93
CA ASP A 98 -15.74 4.34 21.23
C ASP A 98 -16.89 4.43 20.22
N ILE A 99 -17.99 5.11 20.57
CA ILE A 99 -19.09 5.37 19.63
C ILE A 99 -18.58 6.15 18.41
N ILE A 100 -17.87 7.27 18.63
CA ILE A 100 -17.32 8.08 17.53
C ILE A 100 -16.36 7.26 16.66
N SER A 101 -15.51 6.44 17.28
CA SER A 101 -14.56 5.58 16.56
C SER A 101 -15.29 4.56 15.68
N ASN A 102 -16.35 3.93 16.21
CA ASN A 102 -17.14 2.96 15.49
C ASN A 102 -17.93 3.60 14.34
N ASP A 103 -18.45 4.80 14.53
CA ASP A 103 -19.13 5.57 13.48
C ASP A 103 -18.17 5.91 12.33
N LEU A 104 -16.95 6.36 12.64
CA LEU A 104 -15.90 6.60 11.64
C LEU A 104 -15.56 5.33 10.85
N ILE A 105 -15.35 4.21 11.54
CA ILE A 105 -15.07 2.93 10.89
C ILE A 105 -16.26 2.50 10.02
N SER A 106 -17.50 2.74 10.47
CA SER A 106 -18.69 2.47 9.67
C SER A 106 -18.77 3.31 8.40
N VAL A 107 -18.43 4.60 8.48
CA VAL A 107 -18.36 5.50 7.31
C VAL A 107 -17.29 5.02 6.33
N PHE A 108 -16.12 4.65 6.82
CA PHE A 108 -15.06 4.11 5.96
C PHE A 108 -15.46 2.78 5.31
N SER A 109 -16.12 1.90 6.05
CA SER A 109 -16.61 0.63 5.54
C SER A 109 -17.60 0.80 4.38
N LYS A 110 -18.45 1.84 4.41
CA LYS A 110 -19.38 2.20 3.32
C LYS A 110 -18.65 2.65 2.05
N SER A 111 -17.40 3.10 2.19
CA SER A 111 -16.51 3.48 1.09
C SER A 111 -15.52 2.37 0.73
N ASP A 112 -15.80 1.11 1.13
CA ASP A 112 -14.94 -0.06 0.94
C ASP A 112 -13.55 0.08 1.56
N ILE A 113 -13.40 0.94 2.56
CA ILE A 113 -12.17 1.05 3.35
C ILE A 113 -12.31 0.13 4.56
N LYS A 114 -11.43 -0.87 4.65
CA LYS A 114 -11.49 -1.90 5.70
C LYS A 114 -10.19 -1.95 6.49
N PRO A 115 -10.27 -2.15 7.82
CA PRO A 115 -9.09 -2.38 8.62
C PRO A 115 -8.47 -3.74 8.28
N ILE A 116 -7.14 -3.80 8.32
CA ILE A 116 -6.40 -5.05 8.18
C ILE A 116 -6.43 -5.75 9.55
N ASP A 117 -6.88 -7.00 9.57
CA ASP A 117 -6.83 -7.82 10.77
C ASP A 117 -5.45 -8.47 10.87
N SER A 118 -4.60 -7.90 11.73
CA SER A 118 -3.18 -8.25 11.83
C SER A 118 -2.86 -9.15 13.02
N LEU A 119 -3.60 -9.05 14.13
CA LEU A 119 -3.26 -9.73 15.39
C LEU A 119 -3.26 -11.25 15.26
N ASN A 120 -2.24 -11.91 15.83
CA ASN A 120 -2.05 -13.36 15.84
C ASN A 120 -1.87 -14.00 14.44
N LYS A 121 -1.66 -13.21 13.40
CA LYS A 121 -1.31 -13.69 12.07
C LYS A 121 0.20 -13.64 11.83
N LYS A 122 0.68 -14.38 10.85
CA LYS A 122 2.06 -14.28 10.39
C LYS A 122 2.26 -12.94 9.68
N LEU A 123 3.46 -12.38 9.81
CA LEU A 123 3.83 -11.15 9.10
C LEU A 123 3.73 -11.37 7.59
N ASP A 124 2.96 -10.53 6.92
CA ASP A 124 2.89 -10.42 5.46
C ASP A 124 3.45 -9.05 5.04
N PRO A 125 4.57 -8.99 4.33
CA PRO A 125 5.18 -7.71 3.93
C PRO A 125 4.31 -6.85 3.02
N ASN A 126 3.29 -7.43 2.37
CA ASN A 126 2.35 -6.69 1.52
C ASN A 126 1.38 -5.83 2.34
N PHE A 127 1.05 -6.24 3.57
CA PHE A 127 0.04 -5.60 4.41
C PHE A 127 0.58 -5.09 5.73
N HIS A 128 1.72 -5.60 6.19
CA HIS A 128 2.26 -5.33 7.51
C HIS A 128 3.68 -4.77 7.43
N GLN A 129 3.99 -3.85 8.31
CA GLN A 129 5.33 -3.32 8.50
C GLN A 129 5.77 -3.58 9.94
N ALA A 130 6.77 -4.45 10.12
CA ALA A 130 7.35 -4.73 11.43
C ALA A 130 8.17 -3.52 11.90
N MET A 131 7.86 -3.01 13.11
CA MET A 131 8.55 -1.89 13.73
C MET A 131 9.43 -2.34 14.89
N MET A 132 9.06 -3.41 15.56
CA MET A 132 9.81 -3.96 16.70
C MET A 132 9.67 -5.48 16.80
N GLU A 133 10.66 -6.10 17.42
CA GLU A 133 10.62 -7.50 17.83
C GLU A 133 10.28 -7.58 19.32
N ILE A 134 9.34 -8.44 19.68
CA ILE A 134 8.89 -8.66 21.05
C ILE A 134 9.24 -10.11 21.42
N GLU A 135 9.95 -10.32 22.52
CA GLU A 135 10.25 -11.65 23.00
C GLU A 135 8.97 -12.32 23.52
N ASP A 136 8.52 -13.34 22.81
CA ASP A 136 7.36 -14.15 23.18
C ASP A 136 7.61 -15.62 22.79
N ASP A 137 7.97 -16.42 23.78
CA ASP A 137 8.25 -17.85 23.57
C ASP A 137 6.97 -18.69 23.32
N LYS A 138 5.79 -18.13 23.59
CA LYS A 138 4.51 -18.80 23.40
C LYS A 138 4.02 -18.78 21.95
N LYS A 139 4.56 -17.86 21.14
CA LYS A 139 4.16 -17.69 19.73
C LYS A 139 5.30 -18.08 18.79
N GLU A 140 4.93 -18.53 17.60
CA GLU A 140 5.93 -18.78 16.56
C GLU A 140 6.64 -17.48 16.17
N PRO A 141 7.96 -17.53 15.89
CA PRO A 141 8.69 -16.36 15.39
C PRO A 141 8.04 -15.78 14.13
N GLY A 142 7.97 -14.46 14.05
CA GLY A 142 7.32 -13.75 12.94
C GLY A 142 5.79 -13.68 13.04
N THR A 143 5.20 -14.09 14.20
CA THR A 143 3.77 -13.85 14.45
C THR A 143 3.56 -12.46 15.01
N ILE A 144 2.53 -11.78 14.56
CA ILE A 144 2.16 -10.44 15.03
C ILE A 144 1.59 -10.55 16.44
N VAL A 145 2.29 -9.97 17.40
CA VAL A 145 1.91 -9.97 18.83
C VAL A 145 1.13 -8.73 19.20
N GLN A 146 1.53 -7.60 18.62
CA GLN A 146 0.95 -6.29 18.92
C GLN A 146 0.77 -5.49 17.64
N GLU A 147 -0.32 -4.78 17.54
CA GLU A 147 -0.57 -3.79 16.51
C GLU A 147 -0.37 -2.39 17.12
N ILE A 148 0.61 -1.66 16.60
CA ILE A 148 0.96 -0.31 17.05
C ILE A 148 0.05 0.70 16.37
N GLN A 149 -0.18 0.50 15.07
CA GLN A 149 -1.03 1.34 14.24
C GLN A 149 -1.81 0.46 13.27
N LYS A 150 -3.12 0.67 13.21
CA LYS A 150 -3.99 -0.11 12.32
C LYS A 150 -3.73 0.20 10.85
N GLY A 151 -3.57 -0.83 10.05
CA GLY A 151 -3.53 -0.74 8.61
C GLY A 151 -4.92 -0.75 7.99
N PHE A 152 -5.03 -0.23 6.78
CA PHE A 152 -6.29 -0.17 6.04
C PHE A 152 -6.08 -0.45 4.56
N THR A 153 -7.08 -1.08 3.95
CA THR A 153 -7.19 -1.24 2.49
C THR A 153 -8.39 -0.48 1.98
N ILE A 154 -8.33 -0.02 0.74
CA ILE A 154 -9.49 0.49 0.00
C ILE A 154 -9.75 -0.48 -1.15
N LYS A 155 -10.88 -1.17 -1.11
CA LYS A 155 -11.15 -2.32 -2.00
C LYS A 155 -10.00 -3.34 -1.91
N ASP A 156 -9.30 -3.57 -3.01
CA ASP A 156 -8.14 -4.47 -3.16
C ASP A 156 -6.77 -3.76 -3.03
N ARG A 157 -6.77 -2.43 -2.90
CA ARG A 157 -5.55 -1.62 -2.86
C ARG A 157 -5.15 -1.29 -1.43
N LEU A 158 -3.87 -1.44 -1.11
CA LEU A 158 -3.34 -1.04 0.19
C LEU A 158 -3.38 0.49 0.34
N LEU A 159 -4.07 0.97 1.38
CA LEU A 159 -4.13 2.40 1.73
C LEU A 159 -2.97 2.77 2.68
N ARG A 160 -2.76 1.93 3.70
CA ARG A 160 -1.68 2.05 4.68
C ARG A 160 -1.40 0.68 5.32
N PRO A 161 -0.13 0.23 5.44
CA PRO A 161 0.20 -1.00 6.14
C PRO A 161 -0.07 -0.88 7.64
N SER A 162 -0.35 -2.01 8.31
CA SER A 162 -0.36 -2.07 9.76
C SER A 162 1.06 -2.02 10.29
N LEU A 163 1.33 -1.13 11.25
CA LEU A 163 2.59 -1.13 12.00
C LEU A 163 2.48 -2.10 13.16
N VAL A 164 3.35 -3.11 13.19
CA VAL A 164 3.20 -4.25 14.08
C VAL A 164 4.49 -4.57 14.84
N GLY A 165 4.33 -5.16 16.04
CA GLY A 165 5.36 -5.85 16.75
C GLY A 165 5.26 -7.35 16.51
N VAL A 166 6.38 -7.98 16.14
CA VAL A 166 6.46 -9.40 15.81
C VAL A 166 7.16 -10.20 16.91
N SER A 167 6.73 -11.43 17.10
CA SER A 167 7.35 -12.35 18.06
C SER A 167 8.75 -12.77 17.61
N LYS A 168 9.65 -12.81 18.58
CA LYS A 168 10.98 -13.40 18.48
C LYS A 168 11.18 -14.35 19.64
N LYS A 169 11.84 -15.49 19.41
CA LYS A 169 12.22 -16.38 20.50
C LYS A 169 13.29 -15.73 21.36
N SER A 170 13.15 -15.84 22.68
CA SER A 170 14.17 -15.42 23.63
C SER A 170 15.47 -16.20 23.39
N LYS A 171 16.61 -15.50 23.43
CA LYS A 171 17.92 -16.10 23.22
C LYS A 171 18.24 -17.21 24.24
N ASN A 172 17.57 -17.22 25.41
CA ASN A 172 17.78 -18.21 26.46
C ASN A 172 17.10 -19.58 26.23
N SER A 173 16.17 -19.69 25.27
CA SER A 173 15.51 -20.96 24.97
C SER A 173 16.35 -21.89 24.08
N GLY A 174 17.38 -21.37 23.41
CA GLY A 174 18.30 -22.14 22.58
C GLY A 174 19.30 -22.96 23.39
N GLU A 175 19.77 -22.46 24.54
CA GLU A 175 20.77 -23.14 25.36
C GLU A 175 20.18 -24.27 26.19
N LYS A 176 18.94 -24.21 26.63
CA LYS A 176 18.31 -25.28 27.41
C LYS A 176 18.02 -26.55 26.59
N ASN A 177 17.92 -26.47 25.28
CA ASN A 177 17.68 -27.63 24.43
C ASN A 177 18.96 -28.35 23.98
N GLN A 178 20.13 -27.72 24.09
CA GLN A 178 21.41 -28.40 23.80
C GLN A 178 21.92 -29.16 25.03
N VAL A 179 21.75 -28.65 26.23
CA VAL A 179 22.19 -29.31 27.48
C VAL A 179 21.39 -30.60 27.77
N ASN A 180 20.13 -30.69 27.31
CA ASN A 180 19.34 -31.92 27.49
C ASN A 180 19.60 -33.03 26.44
N LYS A 181 20.29 -32.72 25.33
CA LYS A 181 20.68 -33.76 24.36
C LYS A 181 22.00 -34.42 24.66
N GLU A 182 22.95 -33.69 25.25
CA GLU A 182 24.24 -34.28 25.64
C GLU A 182 24.16 -35.21 26.86
N ASN A 183 23.14 -35.06 27.72
CA ASN A 183 22.96 -35.92 28.90
C ASN A 183 22.15 -37.22 28.64
N LEU A 184 21.76 -37.50 27.40
CA LEU A 184 21.01 -38.71 27.01
C LEU A 184 21.82 -39.71 26.19
N GLU A 185 23.07 -39.38 25.81
CA GLU A 185 23.96 -40.28 25.06
C GLU A 185 25.04 -40.99 25.93
N ASP A 186 25.11 -40.65 27.22
CA ASP A 186 26.05 -41.32 28.18
C ASP A 186 25.32 -42.17 29.21
N LYS A 187 24.43 -43.07 28.77
CA LYS A 187 23.95 -44.18 29.59
C LYS A 187 23.69 -45.42 28.77
#